data_3c489366a2287e3212ae63892c789fb3
#
_entry.id   3c489366a2287e3212ae63892c789fb3
#
_cell.length_a   1.000
_cell.length_b   1.000
_cell.length_c   1.000
_cell.angle_alpha   90.00
_cell.angle_beta   90.00
_cell.angle_gamma   90.00
#
_symmetry.space_group_name_H-M   'P 1'
#
loop_
_entity.id
_entity.type
_entity.pdbx_description
1 polymer ?
#
loop_
_entity_poly.entity_id
_entity_poly.type
_entity_poly.pdbx_seq_one_letter_code
_entity_poly.pdbx_strand_id
1 'polypeptide(L)'
;MKKRIVIVCLIIVIIIGVCIFMGYKNNKRVNAKIPVLLYHNFVTTVPESDTDNFNYINTPESFEENIKTFLENGYTIMSMKELADCDSGKAELPNKPIIITFDDGYYSNYEYIYPILKEYNVKASIFIVTDKIGKEIDGIKYLGWEECLEMQNSGLVEIFSHSKKHVFYNKLPVRELRDDVIESYQEIEEHLGKQELKVFAYPYGAYTKETVRTLKNNGIDFQVYDLGINN
;
A
#
# COMPACT_ATOMS: atom_id res chain seq x y z
N MET A 1 -35.26 -41.33 24.96
CA MET A 1 -33.96 -41.41 24.30
C MET A 1 -34.00 -40.91 22.86
N LYS A 2 -34.85 -41.38 21.95
CA LYS A 2 -34.88 -40.96 20.52
C LYS A 2 -35.03 -39.44 20.28
N LYS A 3 -35.90 -38.73 21.02
CA LYS A 3 -36.07 -37.27 20.88
C LYS A 3 -34.82 -36.46 21.24
N ARG A 4 -34.03 -36.87 22.25
CA ARG A 4 -32.80 -36.20 22.65
C ARG A 4 -31.67 -36.36 21.59
N ILE A 5 -31.59 -37.53 20.97
CA ILE A 5 -30.64 -37.85 19.91
C ILE A 5 -30.94 -36.97 18.67
N VAL A 6 -32.22 -36.84 18.29
CA VAL A 6 -32.62 -36.00 17.14
C VAL A 6 -32.27 -34.51 17.36
N ILE A 7 -32.47 -34.00 18.58
CA ILE A 7 -32.14 -32.61 18.92
C ILE A 7 -30.60 -32.37 18.85
N VAL A 8 -29.81 -33.31 19.38
CA VAL A 8 -28.33 -33.20 19.32
C VAL A 8 -27.83 -33.25 17.87
N CYS A 9 -28.38 -34.13 17.04
CA CYS A 9 -28.03 -34.19 15.61
C CYS A 9 -28.39 -32.88 14.87
N LEU A 10 -29.55 -32.29 15.17
CA LEU A 10 -29.95 -30.98 14.57
C LEU A 10 -29.02 -29.86 14.98
N ILE A 11 -28.62 -29.81 16.25
CA ILE A 11 -27.66 -28.79 16.74
C ILE A 11 -26.28 -28.92 16.04
N ILE A 12 -25.80 -30.16 15.88
CA ILE A 12 -24.54 -30.45 15.19
C ILE A 12 -24.61 -30.01 13.72
N VAL A 13 -25.70 -30.28 13.01
CA VAL A 13 -25.92 -29.87 11.63
C VAL A 13 -25.94 -28.35 11.50
N ILE A 14 -26.58 -27.66 12.45
CA ILE A 14 -26.60 -26.16 12.47
C ILE A 14 -25.22 -25.63 12.73
N ILE A 15 -24.44 -26.18 13.68
CA ILE A 15 -23.07 -25.75 13.98
C ILE A 15 -22.16 -25.97 12.76
N ILE A 16 -22.25 -27.15 12.10
CA ILE A 16 -21.49 -27.42 10.87
C ILE A 16 -21.89 -26.46 9.76
N GLY A 17 -23.18 -26.19 9.58
CA GLY A 17 -23.69 -25.23 8.61
C GLY A 17 -23.17 -23.82 8.86
N VAL A 18 -23.14 -23.35 10.12
CA VAL A 18 -22.58 -22.06 10.52
C VAL A 18 -21.08 -22.03 10.30
N CYS A 19 -20.35 -23.09 10.66
CA CYS A 19 -18.89 -23.16 10.42
C CYS A 19 -18.56 -23.18 8.92
N ILE A 20 -19.34 -23.89 8.09
CA ILE A 20 -19.18 -23.89 6.62
C ILE A 20 -19.50 -22.50 6.06
N PHE A 21 -20.56 -21.85 6.53
CA PHE A 21 -20.95 -20.50 6.10
C PHE A 21 -19.92 -19.45 6.52
N MET A 22 -19.38 -19.53 7.76
CA MET A 22 -18.28 -18.67 8.22
C MET A 22 -16.98 -18.95 7.45
N GLY A 23 -16.65 -20.23 7.19
CA GLY A 23 -15.50 -20.62 6.38
C GLY A 23 -15.64 -20.17 4.91
N TYR A 24 -16.85 -20.20 4.36
CA TYR A 24 -17.12 -19.71 3.01
C TYR A 24 -17.05 -18.17 2.92
N LYS A 25 -17.49 -17.44 3.95
CA LYS A 25 -17.32 -15.97 4.02
C LYS A 25 -15.86 -15.56 4.15
N ASN A 26 -15.05 -16.33 4.89
CA ASN A 26 -13.63 -16.02 5.09
C ASN A 26 -12.72 -16.35 3.90
N ASN A 27 -13.26 -16.88 2.79
CA ASN A 27 -12.47 -17.23 1.61
C ASN A 27 -12.81 -16.37 0.37
N LYS A 28 -13.48 -15.24 0.56
CA LYS A 28 -13.74 -14.29 -0.52
C LYS A 28 -12.49 -13.41 -0.73
N ARG A 29 -11.60 -13.82 -1.60
CA ARG A 29 -10.59 -12.91 -2.15
C ARG A 29 -11.25 -11.88 -3.04
N VAL A 30 -10.77 -10.64 -2.99
CA VAL A 30 -11.16 -9.59 -3.92
C VAL A 30 -10.81 -10.06 -5.34
N ASN A 31 -11.84 -10.32 -6.15
CA ASN A 31 -11.67 -10.74 -7.54
C ASN A 31 -12.02 -9.60 -8.51
N ALA A 32 -11.73 -8.36 -8.09
CA ALA A 32 -11.94 -7.15 -8.88
C ALA A 32 -10.59 -6.52 -9.22
N LYS A 33 -10.48 -5.93 -10.41
CA LYS A 33 -9.34 -5.09 -10.76
C LYS A 33 -9.56 -3.73 -10.13
N ILE A 34 -8.75 -3.39 -9.14
CA ILE A 34 -8.77 -2.10 -8.47
C ILE A 34 -7.65 -1.25 -9.08
N PRO A 35 -7.94 -0.07 -9.64
CA PRO A 35 -6.91 0.85 -10.08
C PRO A 35 -6.05 1.30 -8.90
N VAL A 36 -4.73 1.24 -9.07
CA VAL A 36 -3.74 1.79 -8.15
C VAL A 36 -3.01 2.88 -8.89
N LEU A 37 -3.11 4.11 -8.41
CA LEU A 37 -2.40 5.25 -8.97
C LEU A 37 -1.07 5.39 -8.27
N LEU A 38 -0.02 5.50 -9.06
CA LEU A 38 1.34 5.67 -8.58
C LEU A 38 1.83 7.09 -8.87
N TYR A 39 2.27 7.76 -7.83
CA TYR A 39 2.95 9.06 -7.87
C TYR A 39 4.33 8.96 -7.23
N HIS A 40 5.17 9.97 -7.45
CA HIS A 40 6.50 10.06 -6.87
C HIS A 40 6.72 11.46 -6.27
N ASN A 41 7.56 12.27 -6.91
CA ASN A 41 7.91 13.61 -6.48
C ASN A 41 6.90 14.65 -7.02
N PHE A 42 6.74 15.74 -6.28
CA PHE A 42 5.94 16.89 -6.69
C PHE A 42 6.82 18.15 -6.75
N VAL A 43 6.56 18.97 -7.74
CA VAL A 43 7.23 20.25 -7.92
C VAL A 43 6.19 21.33 -8.18
N THR A 44 6.46 22.56 -7.73
CA THR A 44 5.58 23.72 -7.99
C THR A 44 5.82 24.35 -9.37
N THR A 45 6.94 24.02 -10.01
CA THR A 45 7.27 24.48 -11.37
C THR A 45 7.97 23.35 -12.11
N VAL A 46 7.39 22.92 -13.23
CA VAL A 46 8.00 21.90 -14.09
C VAL A 46 9.11 22.57 -14.92
N PRO A 47 10.37 22.11 -14.82
CA PRO A 47 11.46 22.66 -15.62
C PRO A 47 11.22 22.43 -17.12
N GLU A 48 11.39 23.43 -17.97
CA GLU A 48 11.21 23.33 -19.43
C GLU A 48 12.14 22.28 -20.08
N SER A 49 13.26 21.96 -19.42
CA SER A 49 14.25 20.99 -19.91
C SER A 49 13.99 19.53 -19.54
N ASP A 50 12.97 19.23 -18.71
CA ASP A 50 12.79 17.92 -18.10
C ASP A 50 11.61 17.15 -18.69
N THR A 51 11.37 17.32 -19.99
CA THR A 51 10.28 16.65 -20.73
C THR A 51 10.44 15.14 -20.79
N ASP A 52 11.65 14.61 -20.60
CA ASP A 52 11.91 13.15 -20.67
C ASP A 52 11.55 12.42 -19.35
N ASN A 53 11.53 13.14 -18.22
CA ASN A 53 11.14 12.60 -16.90
C ASN A 53 9.69 12.95 -16.50
N PHE A 54 8.89 13.45 -17.41
CA PHE A 54 7.53 13.95 -17.17
C PHE A 54 6.59 12.95 -16.52
N ASN A 55 6.85 11.64 -16.67
CA ASN A 55 6.02 10.58 -16.10
C ASN A 55 6.15 10.45 -14.56
N TYR A 56 7.16 11.06 -13.93
CA TYR A 56 7.44 10.94 -12.50
C TYR A 56 7.33 12.27 -11.75
N ILE A 57 7.11 13.38 -12.46
CA ILE A 57 6.99 14.72 -11.89
C ILE A 57 5.55 15.19 -12.05
N ASN A 58 4.91 15.50 -10.93
CA ASN A 58 3.55 16.02 -10.88
C ASN A 58 3.54 17.35 -10.14
N THR A 59 2.51 18.17 -10.37
CA THR A 59 2.27 19.37 -9.57
C THR A 59 1.18 19.11 -8.53
N PRO A 60 1.21 19.83 -7.39
CA PRO A 60 0.15 19.72 -6.38
C PRO A 60 -1.23 20.03 -6.96
N GLU A 61 -1.32 21.00 -7.87
CA GLU A 61 -2.58 21.41 -8.52
C GLU A 61 -3.12 20.28 -9.39
N SER A 62 -2.27 19.58 -10.15
CA SER A 62 -2.71 18.46 -11.00
C SER A 62 -3.18 17.28 -10.14
N PHE A 63 -2.55 17.05 -9.00
CA PHE A 63 -2.98 16.03 -8.05
C PHE A 63 -4.34 16.37 -7.44
N GLU A 64 -4.52 17.62 -7.01
CA GLU A 64 -5.80 18.08 -6.44
C GLU A 64 -6.95 17.98 -7.45
N GLU A 65 -6.71 18.34 -8.72
CA GLU A 65 -7.70 18.19 -9.80
C GLU A 65 -8.07 16.71 -10.02
N ASN A 66 -7.10 15.79 -9.94
CA ASN A 66 -7.37 14.35 -10.00
C ASN A 66 -8.25 13.90 -8.84
N ILE A 67 -7.96 14.33 -7.59
CA ILE A 67 -8.79 14.00 -6.42
C ILE A 67 -10.23 14.48 -6.62
N LYS A 68 -10.43 15.74 -7.01
CA LYS A 68 -11.77 16.30 -7.32
C LYS A 68 -12.48 15.45 -8.36
N THR A 69 -11.80 15.15 -9.46
CA THR A 69 -12.35 14.35 -10.54
C THR A 69 -12.79 12.96 -10.07
N PHE A 70 -12.00 12.27 -9.26
CA PHE A 70 -12.38 10.96 -8.74
C PHE A 70 -13.61 11.05 -7.84
N LEU A 71 -13.64 11.99 -6.90
CA LEU A 71 -14.76 12.16 -5.97
C LEU A 71 -16.05 12.52 -6.70
N GLU A 72 -16.00 13.46 -7.65
CA GLU A 72 -17.16 13.88 -8.49
C GLU A 72 -17.70 12.73 -9.35
N ASN A 73 -16.85 11.82 -9.80
CA ASN A 73 -17.24 10.63 -10.56
C ASN A 73 -17.62 9.43 -9.68
N GLY A 74 -17.70 9.63 -8.35
CA GLY A 74 -18.17 8.62 -7.39
C GLY A 74 -17.18 7.49 -7.15
N TYR A 75 -15.88 7.73 -7.31
CA TYR A 75 -14.84 6.80 -6.88
C TYR A 75 -14.71 6.85 -5.35
N THR A 76 -14.39 5.71 -4.76
CA THR A 76 -14.04 5.60 -3.35
C THR A 76 -12.53 5.39 -3.22
N ILE A 77 -11.83 6.39 -2.71
CA ILE A 77 -10.38 6.30 -2.47
C ILE A 77 -10.19 5.54 -1.16
N MET A 78 -9.57 4.37 -1.25
CA MET A 78 -9.39 3.45 -0.13
C MET A 78 -7.92 3.21 0.20
N SER A 79 -7.65 2.82 1.43
CA SER A 79 -6.33 2.46 1.90
C SER A 79 -5.97 1.00 1.59
N MET A 80 -4.68 0.63 1.72
CA MET A 80 -4.23 -0.77 1.63
C MET A 80 -4.82 -1.62 2.76
N LYS A 81 -5.01 -1.06 3.95
CA LYS A 81 -5.68 -1.75 5.07
C LYS A 81 -7.13 -2.07 4.75
N GLU A 82 -7.86 -1.14 4.16
CA GLU A 82 -9.24 -1.40 3.73
C GLU A 82 -9.31 -2.45 2.62
N LEU A 83 -8.34 -2.44 1.69
CA LEU A 83 -8.21 -3.51 0.69
C LEU A 83 -7.97 -4.86 1.37
N ALA A 84 -7.07 -4.93 2.36
CA ALA A 84 -6.79 -6.15 3.11
C ALA A 84 -8.02 -6.67 3.87
N ASP A 85 -8.80 -5.77 4.45
CA ASP A 85 -10.05 -6.13 5.13
C ASP A 85 -11.11 -6.65 4.14
N CYS A 86 -11.19 -6.07 2.94
CA CYS A 86 -12.05 -6.60 1.87
C CYS A 86 -11.56 -7.98 1.38
N ASP A 87 -10.26 -8.16 1.15
CA ASP A 87 -9.68 -9.42 0.67
C ASP A 87 -9.86 -10.57 1.69
N SER A 88 -9.76 -10.25 2.97
CA SER A 88 -10.03 -11.19 4.07
C SER A 88 -11.52 -11.42 4.37
N GLY A 89 -12.42 -10.70 3.70
CA GLY A 89 -13.87 -10.79 3.89
C GLY A 89 -14.39 -10.13 5.17
N LYS A 90 -13.60 -9.29 5.82
CA LYS A 90 -14.01 -8.48 6.98
C LYS A 90 -14.85 -7.27 6.58
N ALA A 91 -14.66 -6.76 5.35
CA ALA A 91 -15.42 -5.66 4.78
C ALA A 91 -15.90 -5.99 3.36
N GLU A 92 -16.88 -5.23 2.88
CA GLU A 92 -17.32 -5.29 1.49
C GLU A 92 -16.56 -4.26 0.65
N LEU A 93 -16.23 -4.62 -0.60
CA LEU A 93 -15.56 -3.71 -1.52
C LEU A 93 -16.50 -2.55 -1.85
N PRO A 94 -16.06 -1.28 -1.69
CA PRO A 94 -16.89 -0.13 -2.03
C PRO A 94 -17.14 -0.03 -3.55
N ASN A 95 -18.04 0.86 -3.92
CA ASN A 95 -18.28 1.15 -5.33
C ASN A 95 -17.10 1.93 -5.92
N LYS A 96 -16.69 1.60 -7.14
CA LYS A 96 -15.59 2.23 -7.87
C LYS A 96 -14.34 2.46 -6.98
N PRO A 97 -13.76 1.40 -6.38
CA PRO A 97 -12.60 1.56 -5.52
C PRO A 97 -11.37 1.99 -6.30
N ILE A 98 -10.55 2.86 -5.71
CA ILE A 98 -9.26 3.29 -6.24
C ILE A 98 -8.27 3.47 -5.08
N ILE A 99 -7.00 3.19 -5.31
CA ILE A 99 -5.93 3.35 -4.32
C ILE A 99 -4.93 4.36 -4.85
N ILE A 100 -4.45 5.23 -3.95
CA ILE A 100 -3.42 6.23 -4.25
C ILE A 100 -2.15 5.84 -3.53
N THR A 101 -1.04 5.78 -4.28
CA THR A 101 0.27 5.42 -3.75
C THR A 101 1.34 6.42 -4.18
N PHE A 102 2.34 6.58 -3.32
CA PHE A 102 3.53 7.41 -3.56
C PHE A 102 4.76 6.57 -3.25
N ASP A 103 5.71 6.53 -4.18
CA ASP A 103 6.96 5.82 -3.99
C ASP A 103 8.10 6.76 -3.58
N ASP A 104 9.20 6.18 -3.12
CA ASP A 104 10.47 6.79 -2.69
C ASP A 104 10.45 7.57 -1.37
N GLY A 105 9.31 8.10 -0.90
CA GLY A 105 9.24 8.89 0.32
C GLY A 105 9.80 10.32 0.18
N TYR A 106 9.49 11.01 -0.92
CA TYR A 106 9.86 12.40 -1.13
C TYR A 106 9.19 13.34 -0.12
N TYR A 107 9.93 14.36 0.36
CA TYR A 107 9.40 15.36 1.30
C TYR A 107 8.23 16.17 0.72
N SER A 108 8.18 16.34 -0.60
CA SER A 108 7.06 16.98 -1.29
C SER A 108 5.71 16.32 -1.04
N ASN A 109 5.68 15.03 -0.69
CA ASN A 109 4.45 14.33 -0.31
C ASN A 109 3.89 14.86 1.03
N TYR A 110 4.75 15.25 1.96
CA TYR A 110 4.34 15.91 3.21
C TYR A 110 4.02 17.38 3.00
N GLU A 111 4.89 18.10 2.30
CA GLU A 111 4.79 19.57 2.15
C GLU A 111 3.57 19.98 1.32
N TYR A 112 3.30 19.29 0.21
CA TYR A 112 2.26 19.70 -0.74
C TYR A 112 1.05 18.77 -0.75
N ILE A 113 1.25 17.47 -0.64
CA ILE A 113 0.18 16.50 -0.86
C ILE A 113 -0.61 16.20 0.41
N TYR A 114 0.07 16.06 1.54
CA TYR A 114 -0.62 15.79 2.81
C TYR A 114 -1.67 16.85 3.19
N PRO A 115 -1.47 18.17 2.98
CA PRO A 115 -2.53 19.16 3.12
C PRO A 115 -3.77 18.88 2.26
N ILE A 116 -3.58 18.46 1.00
CA ILE A 116 -4.67 18.12 0.08
C ILE A 116 -5.41 16.87 0.58
N LEU A 117 -4.68 15.82 1.00
CA LEU A 117 -5.30 14.63 1.58
C LEU A 117 -6.18 14.98 2.79
N LYS A 118 -5.73 15.91 3.65
CA LYS A 118 -6.51 16.40 4.80
C LYS A 118 -7.75 17.18 4.37
N GLU A 119 -7.63 18.07 3.40
CA GLU A 119 -8.74 18.90 2.89
C GLU A 119 -9.88 18.04 2.34
N TYR A 120 -9.54 17.04 1.52
CA TYR A 120 -10.53 16.15 0.89
C TYR A 120 -10.88 14.94 1.74
N ASN A 121 -10.23 14.76 2.91
CA ASN A 121 -10.36 13.59 3.78
C ASN A 121 -10.20 12.27 3.01
N VAL A 122 -9.18 12.16 2.19
CA VAL A 122 -8.88 10.99 1.37
C VAL A 122 -7.61 10.29 1.84
N LYS A 123 -7.54 8.99 1.60
CA LYS A 123 -6.45 8.13 2.07
C LYS A 123 -5.39 7.90 1.00
N ALA A 124 -4.17 7.62 1.44
CA ALA A 124 -3.07 7.26 0.57
C ALA A 124 -2.06 6.35 1.29
N SER A 125 -1.19 5.70 0.51
CA SER A 125 -0.08 4.91 1.03
C SER A 125 1.24 5.44 0.48
N ILE A 126 2.25 5.63 1.34
CA ILE A 126 3.59 6.05 0.94
C ILE A 126 4.55 4.90 1.17
N PHE A 127 5.30 4.53 0.14
CA PHE A 127 6.35 3.53 0.19
C PHE A 127 7.71 4.21 0.31
N ILE A 128 8.32 4.12 1.50
CA ILE A 128 9.57 4.81 1.82
C ILE A 128 10.80 3.95 1.58
N VAL A 129 11.88 4.57 1.10
CA VAL A 129 13.22 3.98 1.06
C VAL A 129 13.92 4.35 2.37
N THR A 130 14.12 3.39 3.28
CA THR A 130 14.55 3.73 4.65
C THR A 130 15.95 4.32 4.72
N ASP A 131 16.86 3.94 3.82
CA ASP A 131 18.20 4.56 3.72
C ASP A 131 18.15 6.04 3.26
N LYS A 132 17.03 6.52 2.71
CA LYS A 132 16.88 7.93 2.29
C LYS A 132 16.22 8.81 3.35
N ILE A 133 15.60 8.25 4.38
CA ILE A 133 14.87 8.98 5.41
C ILE A 133 15.74 10.04 6.09
N GLY A 134 15.20 11.27 6.16
CA GLY A 134 15.85 12.44 6.77
C GLY A 134 17.02 13.00 5.97
N LYS A 135 17.25 12.54 4.74
CA LYS A 135 18.37 12.98 3.90
C LYS A 135 17.92 13.96 2.82
N GLU A 136 18.87 14.72 2.34
CA GLU A 136 18.81 15.46 1.09
C GLU A 136 19.88 14.89 0.15
N ILE A 137 19.47 14.42 -1.01
CA ILE A 137 20.34 13.77 -2.00
C ILE A 137 20.14 14.48 -3.33
N ASP A 138 21.21 15.03 -3.90
CA ASP A 138 21.18 15.77 -5.17
C ASP A 138 20.15 16.92 -5.19
N GLY A 139 19.97 17.61 -4.05
CA GLY A 139 19.01 18.70 -3.87
C GLY A 139 17.56 18.24 -3.69
N ILE A 140 17.31 16.94 -3.59
CA ILE A 140 15.99 16.36 -3.35
C ILE A 140 15.90 15.96 -1.87
N LYS A 141 14.94 16.55 -1.16
CA LYS A 141 14.67 16.23 0.24
C LYS A 141 13.72 15.03 0.36
N TYR A 142 14.03 14.14 1.29
CA TYR A 142 13.19 12.98 1.65
C TYR A 142 12.52 13.18 3.01
N LEU A 143 11.43 12.47 3.25
CA LEU A 143 10.70 12.47 4.52
C LEU A 143 11.62 12.10 5.69
N GLY A 144 11.41 12.74 6.82
CA GLY A 144 11.94 12.29 8.11
C GLY A 144 10.93 11.39 8.84
N TRP A 145 11.38 10.74 9.91
CA TRP A 145 10.50 9.90 10.72
C TRP A 145 9.40 10.69 11.43
N GLU A 146 9.63 11.98 11.74
CA GLU A 146 8.63 12.84 12.38
C GLU A 146 7.46 13.10 11.44
N GLU A 147 7.72 13.43 10.17
CA GLU A 147 6.69 13.62 9.15
C GLU A 147 5.93 12.32 8.87
N CYS A 148 6.64 11.20 8.78
CA CYS A 148 6.02 9.87 8.63
C CYS A 148 5.08 9.55 9.78
N LEU A 149 5.50 9.81 11.03
CA LEU A 149 4.69 9.56 12.23
C LEU A 149 3.47 10.47 12.29
N GLU A 150 3.62 11.77 11.95
CA GLU A 150 2.49 12.71 11.89
C GLU A 150 1.45 12.24 10.88
N MET A 151 1.89 11.93 9.66
CA MET A 151 1.00 11.46 8.59
C MET A 151 0.29 10.15 8.98
N GLN A 152 1.01 9.18 9.55
CA GLN A 152 0.41 7.92 10.02
C GLN A 152 -0.61 8.15 11.13
N ASN A 153 -0.31 9.00 12.11
CA ASN A 153 -1.21 9.30 13.23
C ASN A 153 -2.47 10.04 12.81
N SER A 154 -2.48 10.70 11.66
CA SER A 154 -3.70 11.31 11.10
C SER A 154 -4.74 10.27 10.68
N GLY A 155 -4.32 9.02 10.43
CA GLY A 155 -5.16 7.95 9.89
C GLY A 155 -5.46 8.07 8.40
N LEU A 156 -4.90 9.09 7.71
CA LEU A 156 -5.06 9.29 6.26
C LEU A 156 -3.94 8.65 5.45
N VAL A 157 -2.74 8.52 6.04
CA VAL A 157 -1.57 8.01 5.31
C VAL A 157 -1.05 6.75 5.98
N GLU A 158 -0.86 5.72 5.19
CA GLU A 158 -0.17 4.49 5.58
C GLU A 158 1.28 4.56 5.09
N ILE A 159 2.23 4.16 5.93
CA ILE A 159 3.66 4.15 5.60
C ILE A 159 4.12 2.70 5.46
N PHE A 160 4.66 2.35 4.30
CA PHE A 160 5.14 1.03 3.95
C PHE A 160 6.56 1.05 3.38
N SER A 161 7.12 -0.13 3.16
CA SER A 161 8.48 -0.26 2.65
C SER A 161 8.56 -0.23 1.12
N HIS A 162 9.45 0.63 0.61
CA HIS A 162 9.99 0.59 -0.76
C HIS A 162 11.43 0.09 -0.76
N SER A 163 11.77 -0.87 0.10
CA SER A 163 13.10 -1.36 0.39
C SER A 163 13.94 -0.47 1.32
N LYS A 164 15.09 -0.99 1.73
CA LYS A 164 16.09 -0.20 2.43
C LYS A 164 16.94 0.61 1.44
N LYS A 165 17.45 -0.02 0.37
CA LYS A 165 18.52 0.52 -0.49
C LYS A 165 18.07 0.97 -1.88
N HIS A 166 16.81 0.76 -2.26
CA HIS A 166 16.28 1.08 -3.59
C HIS A 166 17.09 0.46 -4.74
N VAL A 167 17.21 -0.86 -4.75
CA VAL A 167 17.99 -1.61 -5.76
C VAL A 167 17.11 -2.54 -6.61
N PHE A 168 17.63 -3.02 -7.75
CA PHE A 168 16.90 -3.94 -8.62
C PHE A 168 16.79 -5.33 -8.00
N TYR A 169 15.63 -5.70 -7.50
CA TYR A 169 15.38 -6.95 -6.78
C TYR A 169 15.49 -8.22 -7.64
N ASN A 170 15.27 -8.10 -8.94
CA ASN A 170 15.47 -9.19 -9.89
C ASN A 170 16.95 -9.52 -10.18
N LYS A 171 17.88 -8.69 -9.67
CA LYS A 171 19.34 -8.86 -9.81
C LYS A 171 20.04 -9.25 -8.52
N LEU A 172 19.32 -9.23 -7.39
CA LEU A 172 19.88 -9.58 -6.08
C LEU A 172 19.78 -11.07 -5.78
N PRO A 173 20.78 -11.65 -5.06
CA PRO A 173 20.60 -12.93 -4.39
C PRO A 173 19.40 -12.88 -3.45
N VAL A 174 18.60 -13.95 -3.43
CA VAL A 174 17.35 -14.01 -2.64
C VAL A 174 17.56 -13.70 -1.17
N ARG A 175 18.72 -14.09 -0.60
CA ARG A 175 19.05 -13.78 0.80
C ARG A 175 19.20 -12.28 1.04
N GLU A 176 19.95 -11.60 0.18
CA GLU A 176 20.21 -10.16 0.29
C GLU A 176 18.91 -9.35 0.13
N LEU A 177 18.08 -9.73 -0.83
CA LEU A 177 16.76 -9.16 -1.04
C LEU A 177 15.88 -9.31 0.22
N ARG A 178 15.81 -10.51 0.78
CA ARG A 178 15.03 -10.77 1.99
C ARG A 178 15.52 -9.92 3.15
N ASP A 179 16.84 -9.88 3.35
CA ASP A 179 17.45 -9.17 4.47
C ASP A 179 17.21 -7.65 4.33
N ASP A 180 17.32 -7.09 3.13
CA ASP A 180 17.03 -5.67 2.84
C ASP A 180 15.58 -5.29 3.20
N VAL A 181 14.59 -6.12 2.82
CA VAL A 181 13.17 -5.85 3.16
C VAL A 181 12.92 -6.01 4.65
N ILE A 182 13.50 -7.03 5.30
CA ILE A 182 13.34 -7.23 6.74
C ILE A 182 13.94 -6.05 7.50
N GLU A 183 15.15 -5.62 7.16
CA GLU A 183 15.79 -4.47 7.78
C GLU A 183 14.99 -3.18 7.59
N SER A 184 14.44 -2.93 6.40
CA SER A 184 13.58 -1.76 6.18
C SER A 184 12.35 -1.77 7.08
N TYR A 185 11.70 -2.92 7.28
CA TYR A 185 10.57 -3.04 8.20
C TYR A 185 10.96 -2.94 9.66
N GLN A 186 12.15 -3.39 10.05
CA GLN A 186 12.67 -3.18 11.40
C GLN A 186 12.82 -1.68 11.71
N GLU A 187 13.37 -0.90 10.78
CA GLU A 187 13.48 0.56 10.91
C GLU A 187 12.11 1.24 10.96
N ILE A 188 11.17 0.84 10.08
CA ILE A 188 9.79 1.35 10.12
C ILE A 188 9.13 1.05 11.47
N GLU A 189 9.24 -0.18 11.96
CA GLU A 189 8.62 -0.58 13.23
C GLU A 189 9.29 0.06 14.45
N GLU A 190 10.59 0.36 14.40
CA GLU A 190 11.30 1.09 15.45
C GLU A 190 10.78 2.52 15.61
N HIS A 191 10.48 3.21 14.51
CA HIS A 191 10.10 4.62 14.52
C HIS A 191 8.57 4.85 14.53
N LEU A 192 7.82 4.00 13.84
CA LEU A 192 6.37 4.18 13.63
C LEU A 192 5.52 3.18 14.42
N GLY A 193 6.15 2.29 15.18
CA GLY A 193 5.48 1.22 15.90
C GLY A 193 5.16 0.01 15.03
N LYS A 194 4.70 -1.05 15.68
CA LYS A 194 4.41 -2.34 15.02
C LYS A 194 3.42 -2.20 13.89
N GLN A 195 3.78 -2.73 12.72
CA GLN A 195 2.91 -2.74 11.54
C GLN A 195 2.04 -4.00 11.54
N GLU A 196 0.70 -3.82 11.59
CA GLU A 196 -0.27 -4.92 11.51
C GLU A 196 -0.42 -5.45 10.08
N LEU A 197 -0.14 -4.60 9.09
CA LEU A 197 -0.14 -4.91 7.66
C LEU A 197 1.22 -4.54 7.08
N LYS A 198 1.84 -5.46 6.35
CA LYS A 198 3.10 -5.21 5.66
C LYS A 198 2.87 -5.28 4.15
N VAL A 199 3.02 -4.13 3.48
CA VAL A 199 2.90 -4.00 2.03
C VAL A 199 4.22 -3.54 1.46
N PHE A 200 4.71 -4.22 0.44
CA PHE A 200 6.00 -3.91 -0.18
C PHE A 200 5.81 -3.48 -1.64
N ALA A 201 6.36 -2.32 -2.03
CA ALA A 201 6.47 -1.92 -3.42
C ALA A 201 7.88 -2.24 -3.94
N TYR A 202 7.95 -2.90 -5.11
CA TYR A 202 9.22 -3.27 -5.72
C TYR A 202 9.87 -2.07 -6.38
N PRO A 203 11.11 -1.66 -5.98
CA PRO A 203 11.88 -0.67 -6.71
C PRO A 203 12.00 -1.01 -8.20
N TYR A 204 11.72 -0.02 -9.05
CA TYR A 204 11.72 -0.18 -10.52
C TYR A 204 10.74 -1.23 -11.06
N GLY A 205 9.75 -1.66 -10.29
CA GLY A 205 8.89 -2.79 -10.64
C GLY A 205 9.64 -4.11 -10.85
N ALA A 206 10.88 -4.23 -10.37
CA ALA A 206 11.79 -5.32 -10.68
C ALA A 206 11.63 -6.51 -9.74
N TYR A 207 10.94 -7.56 -10.15
CA TYR A 207 10.71 -8.77 -9.36
C TYR A 207 10.86 -10.05 -10.17
N THR A 208 10.91 -11.18 -9.46
CA THR A 208 10.82 -12.54 -10.00
C THR A 208 9.79 -13.35 -9.22
N LYS A 209 9.35 -14.49 -9.74
CA LYS A 209 8.47 -15.40 -8.99
C LYS A 209 9.09 -15.87 -7.66
N GLU A 210 10.41 -15.97 -7.62
CA GLU A 210 11.14 -16.35 -6.42
C GLU A 210 11.14 -15.22 -5.38
N THR A 211 11.36 -13.96 -5.80
CA THR A 211 11.29 -12.80 -4.90
C THR A 211 9.91 -12.68 -4.29
N VAL A 212 8.85 -12.79 -5.09
CA VAL A 212 7.46 -12.75 -4.61
C VAL A 212 7.20 -13.82 -3.54
N ARG A 213 7.62 -15.07 -3.80
CA ARG A 213 7.47 -16.16 -2.85
C ARG A 213 8.25 -15.94 -1.57
N THR A 214 9.48 -15.45 -1.70
CA THR A 214 10.36 -15.19 -0.56
C THR A 214 9.76 -14.14 0.36
N LEU A 215 9.33 -13.01 -0.15
CA LEU A 215 8.74 -11.95 0.66
C LEU A 215 7.44 -12.40 1.33
N LYS A 216 6.57 -13.10 0.61
CA LYS A 216 5.36 -13.69 1.18
C LYS A 216 5.65 -14.64 2.35
N ASN A 217 6.65 -15.51 2.22
CA ASN A 217 7.06 -16.44 3.27
C ASN A 217 7.71 -15.74 4.48
N ASN A 218 8.11 -14.46 4.34
CA ASN A 218 8.69 -13.64 5.39
C ASN A 218 7.73 -12.56 5.93
N GLY A 219 6.43 -12.75 5.73
CA GLY A 219 5.40 -11.96 6.39
C GLY A 219 5.02 -10.66 5.65
N ILE A 220 5.33 -10.54 4.36
CA ILE A 220 4.79 -9.47 3.53
C ILE A 220 3.42 -9.89 3.02
N ASP A 221 2.39 -9.16 3.43
CA ASP A 221 0.99 -9.50 3.17
C ASP A 221 0.60 -9.20 1.71
N PHE A 222 0.98 -8.02 1.22
CA PHE A 222 0.75 -7.58 -0.15
C PHE A 222 2.04 -7.08 -0.81
N GLN A 223 2.11 -7.23 -2.12
CA GLN A 223 3.25 -6.79 -2.92
C GLN A 223 2.74 -6.02 -4.13
N VAL A 224 3.23 -4.79 -4.27
CA VAL A 224 2.87 -3.86 -5.34
C VAL A 224 4.05 -3.77 -6.32
N TYR A 225 3.75 -3.76 -7.59
CA TYR A 225 4.74 -3.55 -8.64
C TYR A 225 4.12 -2.67 -9.71
N ASP A 226 4.96 -1.83 -10.30
CA ASP A 226 4.56 -1.07 -11.46
C ASP A 226 4.23 -2.04 -12.59
N LEU A 227 2.96 -2.10 -12.93
CA LEU A 227 2.51 -2.69 -14.18
C LEU A 227 2.79 -1.66 -15.28
N GLY A 228 4.05 -1.29 -15.45
CA GLY A 228 4.47 -0.68 -16.69
C GLY A 228 3.89 -1.55 -17.79
N ILE A 229 3.11 -0.94 -18.70
CA ILE A 229 2.44 -1.59 -19.81
C ILE A 229 3.49 -2.39 -20.60
N ASN A 230 3.78 -3.58 -20.14
CA ASN A 230 4.47 -4.63 -20.88
C ASN A 230 3.44 -5.74 -21.06
N ASN A 231 2.77 -5.64 -22.20
CA ASN A 231 2.08 -6.77 -22.81
C ASN A 231 3.07 -7.90 -23.09
#